data_3c1acee3119ab696c4e0871b82cdee59
#
_entry.id   3c1acee3119ab696c4e0871b82cdee59
#
_cell.length_a   1.000
_cell.length_b   1.000
_cell.length_c   1.000
_cell.angle_alpha   90.00
_cell.angle_beta   90.00
_cell.angle_gamma   90.00
#
_symmetry.space_group_name_H-M   'P 1'
#
loop_
_entity.id
_entity.type
_entity.pdbx_description
1 polymer ?
#
loop_
_entity_poly.entity_id
_entity_poly.type
_entity_poly.pdbx_seq_one_letter_code
_entity_poly.pdbx_strand_id
1 'polypeptide(L)'
;TNSRPINAILWQKTHFAKGVLPPFSFDYGGKPSRQFIRNWRYTATQVKADDANEQRYLYTYTEPTGGLKVECEVKTFADFNAVEWVLRFHNMGKANSQEIANVKACDVTLSYKGEKTFNLHYAEGSHAAKSDFSPQLKQLAPGEHFYMRPEGGRSSQMLMPFFNIEAPTARQGVMVAIGWTGTWYADTRQLDAHRINLATGIERLKTY
;
A
#
# COMPACT_ATOMS: atom_id res chain seq x y z
N THR A 1 -18.34 21.59 -5.88
CA THR A 1 -17.51 21.02 -6.95
C THR A 1 -17.36 19.55 -6.67
N ASN A 2 -18.10 18.72 -7.42
CA ASN A 2 -18.00 17.27 -7.34
C ASN A 2 -16.56 16.87 -7.71
N SER A 3 -15.74 16.51 -6.74
CA SER A 3 -14.48 15.82 -7.01
C SER A 3 -14.86 14.45 -7.62
N ARG A 4 -14.39 14.20 -8.85
CA ARG A 4 -14.60 12.90 -9.49
C ARG A 4 -13.91 11.80 -8.66
N PRO A 5 -14.52 10.62 -8.51
CA PRO A 5 -13.86 9.51 -7.84
C PRO A 5 -12.51 9.19 -8.52
N ILE A 6 -11.54 8.76 -7.73
CA ILE A 6 -10.22 8.37 -8.24
C ILE A 6 -10.42 7.22 -9.25
N ASN A 7 -9.92 7.41 -10.48
CA ASN A 7 -9.94 6.37 -11.49
C ASN A 7 -8.73 5.45 -11.29
N ALA A 8 -8.94 4.16 -11.06
CA ALA A 8 -7.88 3.20 -10.76
C ALA A 8 -6.84 3.08 -11.88
N ILE A 9 -7.26 3.09 -13.15
CA ILE A 9 -6.36 2.99 -14.30
C ILE A 9 -5.50 4.25 -14.41
N LEU A 10 -6.09 5.43 -14.24
CA LEU A 10 -5.35 6.69 -14.25
C LEU A 10 -4.41 6.79 -13.06
N TRP A 11 -4.88 6.37 -11.89
CA TRP A 11 -4.08 6.33 -10.66
C TRP A 11 -2.84 5.43 -10.84
N GLN A 12 -3.03 4.22 -11.35
CA GLN A 12 -1.96 3.27 -11.63
C GLN A 12 -0.94 3.86 -12.61
N LYS A 13 -1.39 4.42 -13.75
CA LYS A 13 -0.51 5.05 -14.74
C LYS A 13 0.30 6.21 -14.17
N THR A 14 -0.28 6.97 -13.26
CA THR A 14 0.38 8.14 -12.65
C THR A 14 1.39 7.72 -11.58
N HIS A 15 1.03 6.78 -10.70
CA HIS A 15 1.86 6.41 -9.54
C HIS A 15 2.97 5.42 -9.88
N PHE A 16 2.85 4.71 -11.00
CA PHE A 16 3.89 3.81 -11.50
C PHE A 16 4.62 4.36 -12.72
N ALA A 17 4.52 5.66 -13.01
CA ALA A 17 5.24 6.28 -14.13
C ALA A 17 6.75 6.33 -13.89
N LYS A 18 7.52 6.31 -14.98
CA LYS A 18 8.99 6.47 -14.92
C LYS A 18 9.37 7.77 -14.21
N GLY A 19 10.30 7.69 -13.26
CA GLY A 19 10.81 8.85 -12.53
C GLY A 19 9.90 9.36 -11.42
N VAL A 20 8.75 8.74 -11.19
CA VAL A 20 7.86 9.01 -10.07
C VAL A 20 8.22 8.08 -8.91
N LEU A 21 8.02 8.52 -7.67
CA LEU A 21 8.10 7.64 -6.51
C LEU A 21 6.95 6.64 -6.56
N PRO A 22 7.22 5.33 -6.55
CA PRO A 22 6.16 4.34 -6.57
C PRO A 22 5.35 4.35 -5.27
N PRO A 23 4.14 3.77 -5.26
CA PRO A 23 3.27 3.73 -4.09
C PRO A 23 3.68 2.66 -3.06
N PHE A 24 4.95 2.35 -3.01
CA PHE A 24 5.60 1.47 -2.03
C PHE A 24 6.96 2.03 -1.63
N SER A 25 7.51 1.56 -0.52
CA SER A 25 8.86 1.93 -0.08
C SER A 25 9.51 0.82 0.72
N PHE A 26 10.82 0.89 0.85
CA PHE A 26 11.64 -0.03 1.64
C PHE A 26 12.97 0.64 1.98
N ASP A 27 13.71 0.06 2.91
CA ASP A 27 15.10 0.43 3.16
C ASP A 27 16.02 -0.60 2.51
N TYR A 28 17.11 -0.14 1.90
CA TYR A 28 18.14 -0.95 1.28
C TYR A 28 19.52 -0.49 1.74
N GLY A 29 20.24 -1.38 2.44
CA GLY A 29 21.50 -1.03 3.07
C GLY A 29 21.39 0.14 4.04
N GLY A 30 20.27 0.22 4.79
CA GLY A 30 19.98 1.28 5.74
C GLY A 30 19.55 2.63 5.11
N LYS A 31 19.37 2.69 3.79
CA LYS A 31 18.92 3.91 3.08
C LYS A 31 17.48 3.78 2.61
N PRO A 32 16.61 4.76 2.84
CA PRO A 32 15.24 4.75 2.33
C PRO A 32 15.18 4.75 0.79
N SER A 33 14.39 3.86 0.21
CA SER A 33 14.24 3.73 -1.25
C SER A 33 13.79 5.03 -1.94
N ARG A 34 13.05 5.89 -1.25
CA ARG A 34 12.61 7.19 -1.76
C ARG A 34 13.76 8.11 -2.18
N GLN A 35 14.99 7.88 -1.67
CA GLN A 35 16.19 8.64 -2.03
C GLN A 35 16.79 8.21 -3.36
N PHE A 36 16.57 6.98 -3.81
CA PHE A 36 17.30 6.41 -4.95
C PHE A 36 16.44 5.72 -6.02
N ILE A 37 15.28 5.15 -5.68
CA ILE A 37 14.52 4.25 -6.58
C ILE A 37 14.11 4.92 -7.91
N ARG A 38 13.89 6.24 -7.92
CA ARG A 38 13.57 6.99 -9.14
C ARG A 38 14.71 6.97 -10.17
N ASN A 39 15.95 6.76 -9.73
CA ASN A 39 17.13 6.74 -10.55
C ASN A 39 17.54 5.32 -10.98
N TRP A 40 16.83 4.31 -10.49
CA TRP A 40 17.06 2.94 -10.90
C TRP A 40 16.57 2.70 -12.33
N ARG A 41 17.14 1.69 -12.99
CA ARG A 41 16.68 1.28 -14.32
C ARG A 41 15.24 0.79 -14.20
N TYR A 42 14.37 1.41 -14.97
CA TYR A 42 12.93 1.19 -14.92
C TYR A 42 12.43 0.56 -16.21
N THR A 43 11.55 -0.43 -16.10
CA THR A 43 10.74 -0.96 -17.20
C THR A 43 9.28 -1.10 -16.77
N ALA A 44 8.38 -0.97 -17.75
CA ALA A 44 6.95 -1.22 -17.59
C ALA A 44 6.49 -2.10 -18.74
N THR A 45 5.96 -3.27 -18.44
CA THR A 45 5.51 -4.25 -19.43
C THR A 45 4.07 -4.61 -19.14
N GLN A 46 3.19 -4.45 -20.14
CA GLN A 46 1.86 -5.02 -20.06
C GLN A 46 1.97 -6.53 -20.26
N VAL A 47 1.42 -7.30 -19.33
CA VAL A 47 1.39 -8.75 -19.41
C VAL A 47 -0.04 -9.23 -19.64
N LYS A 48 -0.17 -10.48 -20.09
CA LYS A 48 -1.49 -11.07 -20.33
C LYS A 48 -2.30 -11.07 -19.04
N ALA A 49 -3.51 -10.55 -19.10
CA ALA A 49 -4.48 -10.64 -18.02
C ALA A 49 -5.17 -12.02 -18.02
N ASP A 50 -5.66 -12.43 -16.86
CA ASP A 50 -6.41 -13.68 -16.72
C ASP A 50 -7.88 -13.49 -17.11
N ASP A 51 -8.39 -12.26 -17.00
CA ASP A 51 -9.78 -11.87 -17.29
C ASP A 51 -9.84 -10.67 -18.24
N ALA A 52 -10.91 -10.54 -19.02
CA ALA A 52 -11.12 -9.44 -19.96
C ALA A 52 -11.30 -8.07 -19.28
N ASN A 53 -11.77 -8.06 -18.01
CA ASN A 53 -11.97 -6.85 -17.22
C ASN A 53 -10.74 -6.45 -16.41
N GLU A 54 -9.66 -7.22 -16.50
CA GLU A 54 -8.39 -7.00 -15.82
C GLU A 54 -7.35 -6.41 -16.79
N GLN A 55 -6.58 -5.44 -16.31
CA GLN A 55 -5.32 -5.04 -16.96
C GLN A 55 -4.17 -5.34 -16.01
N ARG A 56 -3.13 -6.00 -16.51
CA ARG A 56 -1.98 -6.42 -15.72
C ARG A 56 -0.70 -5.80 -16.27
N TYR A 57 0.10 -5.22 -15.37
CA TYR A 57 1.40 -4.62 -15.67
C TYR A 57 2.47 -5.16 -14.73
N LEU A 58 3.65 -5.37 -15.26
CA LEU A 58 4.86 -5.63 -14.50
C LEU A 58 5.77 -4.41 -14.56
N TYR A 59 5.95 -3.76 -13.42
CA TYR A 59 6.90 -2.66 -13.23
C TYR A 59 8.15 -3.20 -12.58
N THR A 60 9.31 -2.89 -13.18
CA THR A 60 10.60 -3.40 -12.69
C THR A 60 11.53 -2.24 -12.42
N TYR A 61 12.15 -2.28 -11.24
CA TYR A 61 13.17 -1.34 -10.80
C TYR A 61 14.45 -2.13 -10.53
N THR A 62 15.51 -1.86 -11.27
CA THR A 62 16.79 -2.58 -11.13
C THR A 62 17.87 -1.61 -10.68
N GLU A 63 18.55 -1.97 -9.60
CA GLU A 63 19.72 -1.24 -9.10
C GLU A 63 20.76 -1.04 -10.22
N PRO A 64 21.44 0.13 -10.31
CA PRO A 64 22.42 0.41 -11.35
C PRO A 64 23.54 -0.62 -11.44
N THR A 65 23.98 -1.18 -10.30
CA THR A 65 24.98 -2.25 -10.25
C THR A 65 24.43 -3.63 -10.61
N GLY A 66 23.12 -3.76 -10.68
CA GLY A 66 22.42 -5.01 -11.04
C GLY A 66 22.28 -6.00 -9.88
N GLY A 67 22.59 -5.62 -8.65
CA GLY A 67 22.52 -6.51 -7.48
C GLY A 67 21.10 -6.82 -7.03
N LEU A 68 20.23 -5.83 -7.03
CA LEU A 68 18.82 -5.97 -6.61
C LEU A 68 17.87 -5.59 -7.75
N LYS A 69 16.84 -6.40 -7.95
CA LYS A 69 15.69 -6.11 -8.81
C LYS A 69 14.41 -6.17 -7.97
N VAL A 70 13.61 -5.11 -8.05
CA VAL A 70 12.29 -5.05 -7.43
C VAL A 70 11.25 -5.12 -8.55
N GLU A 71 10.37 -6.08 -8.48
CA GLU A 71 9.22 -6.22 -9.38
C GLU A 71 7.93 -5.89 -8.64
N CYS A 72 7.10 -5.09 -9.27
CA CYS A 72 5.75 -4.81 -8.82
C CYS A 72 4.76 -5.24 -9.90
N GLU A 73 4.06 -6.33 -9.65
CA GLU A 73 2.95 -6.77 -10.49
C GLU A 73 1.69 -6.04 -10.06
N VAL A 74 1.08 -5.30 -10.98
CA VAL A 74 -0.08 -4.44 -10.71
C VAL A 74 -1.23 -4.90 -11.59
N LYS A 75 -2.41 -5.06 -10.97
CA LYS A 75 -3.67 -5.32 -11.66
C LYS A 75 -4.65 -4.18 -11.41
N THR A 76 -5.36 -3.80 -12.45
CA THR A 76 -6.52 -2.90 -12.35
C THR A 76 -7.76 -3.59 -12.86
N PHE A 77 -8.88 -3.34 -12.20
CA PHE A 77 -10.16 -3.98 -12.49
C PHE A 77 -11.14 -2.91 -13.00
N ALA A 78 -11.63 -3.07 -14.23
CA ALA A 78 -12.53 -2.10 -14.85
C ALA A 78 -13.87 -2.02 -14.14
N ASP A 79 -14.39 -3.16 -13.68
CA ASP A 79 -15.72 -3.26 -13.09
C ASP A 79 -15.83 -2.65 -11.68
N PHE A 80 -14.72 -2.64 -10.94
CA PHE A 80 -14.72 -2.29 -9.51
C PHE A 80 -13.94 -1.01 -9.18
N ASN A 81 -13.34 -0.36 -10.17
CA ASN A 81 -12.45 0.79 -9.95
C ASN A 81 -11.39 0.49 -8.87
N ALA A 82 -10.80 -0.69 -8.95
CA ALA A 82 -9.84 -1.20 -7.97
C ALA A 82 -8.47 -1.40 -8.58
N VAL A 83 -7.44 -1.33 -7.75
CA VAL A 83 -6.06 -1.65 -8.09
C VAL A 83 -5.47 -2.53 -6.99
N GLU A 84 -4.78 -3.58 -7.37
CA GLU A 84 -3.98 -4.40 -6.47
C GLU A 84 -2.54 -4.52 -6.97
N TRP A 85 -1.61 -4.77 -6.08
CA TRP A 85 -0.23 -5.06 -6.47
C TRP A 85 0.48 -5.95 -5.47
N VAL A 86 1.51 -6.63 -5.98
CA VAL A 86 2.42 -7.48 -5.20
C VAL A 86 3.86 -7.09 -5.51
N LEU A 87 4.66 -6.95 -4.47
CA LEU A 87 6.10 -6.71 -4.58
C LEU A 87 6.87 -8.02 -4.52
N ARG A 88 7.90 -8.15 -5.38
CA ARG A 88 8.89 -9.22 -5.33
C ARG A 88 10.28 -8.62 -5.39
N PHE A 89 11.15 -9.09 -4.52
CA PHE A 89 12.55 -8.70 -4.47
C PHE A 89 13.40 -9.86 -4.97
N HIS A 90 14.29 -9.59 -5.93
CA HIS A 90 15.15 -10.58 -6.53
C HIS A 90 16.61 -10.17 -6.32
N ASN A 91 17.35 -10.98 -5.59
CA ASN A 91 18.81 -10.88 -5.57
C ASN A 91 19.34 -11.43 -6.91
N MET A 92 19.92 -10.56 -7.73
CA MET A 92 20.45 -10.89 -9.05
C MET A 92 21.94 -11.24 -8.98
N GLY A 93 22.57 -11.04 -7.82
CA GLY A 93 23.98 -11.34 -7.57
C GLY A 93 24.22 -12.79 -7.16
N LYS A 94 25.51 -13.15 -7.01
CA LYS A 94 25.93 -14.46 -6.49
C LYS A 94 26.14 -14.47 -4.97
N ALA A 95 26.20 -13.30 -4.35
CA ALA A 95 26.32 -13.10 -2.91
C ALA A 95 25.03 -12.51 -2.34
N ASN A 96 24.90 -12.48 -1.02
CA ASN A 96 23.79 -11.79 -0.37
C ASN A 96 23.72 -10.33 -0.82
N SER A 97 22.52 -9.82 -1.05
CA SER A 97 22.29 -8.40 -1.27
C SER A 97 22.55 -7.61 0.02
N GLN A 98 22.51 -6.29 -0.05
CA GLN A 98 22.39 -5.48 1.17
C GLN A 98 21.06 -5.77 1.86
N GLU A 99 20.99 -5.49 3.17
CA GLU A 99 19.77 -5.70 3.95
C GLU A 99 18.59 -4.94 3.32
N ILE A 100 17.48 -5.65 3.11
CA ILE A 100 16.18 -5.10 2.78
C ILE A 100 15.35 -5.10 4.06
N ALA A 101 14.89 -3.94 4.47
CA ALA A 101 14.11 -3.76 5.70
C ALA A 101 12.98 -2.75 5.50
N ASN A 102 12.10 -2.62 6.49
CA ASN A 102 11.00 -1.65 6.52
C ASN A 102 10.18 -1.63 5.23
N VAL A 103 9.91 -2.81 4.68
CA VAL A 103 9.14 -2.95 3.44
C VAL A 103 7.69 -2.53 3.68
N LYS A 104 7.31 -1.44 3.01
CA LYS A 104 5.93 -0.96 2.94
C LYS A 104 5.40 -1.30 1.56
N ALA A 105 4.66 -2.38 1.48
CA ALA A 105 4.06 -2.81 0.21
C ALA A 105 3.09 -1.76 -0.34
N CYS A 106 2.42 -1.02 0.53
CA CYS A 106 1.71 0.22 0.22
C CYS A 106 2.30 1.36 1.06
N ASP A 107 2.62 2.48 0.41
CA ASP A 107 3.07 3.73 1.06
C ASP A 107 2.54 4.91 0.23
N VAL A 108 1.27 5.26 0.48
CA VAL A 108 0.49 6.18 -0.35
C VAL A 108 0.02 7.36 0.48
N THR A 109 0.08 8.55 -0.09
CA THR A 109 -0.57 9.73 0.48
C THR A 109 -1.79 10.09 -0.37
N LEU A 110 -2.95 10.08 0.26
CA LEU A 110 -4.20 10.54 -0.33
C LEU A 110 -4.43 12.00 0.03
N SER A 111 -4.97 12.77 -0.92
CA SER A 111 -5.23 14.20 -0.74
C SER A 111 -6.66 14.55 -1.14
N TYR A 112 -7.37 15.21 -0.23
CA TYR A 112 -8.75 15.64 -0.43
C TYR A 112 -8.90 17.13 -0.09
N LYS A 113 -9.10 17.94 -1.10
CA LYS A 113 -9.24 19.41 -0.93
C LYS A 113 -10.47 19.73 -0.09
N GLY A 114 -10.29 20.58 0.91
CA GLY A 114 -11.37 21.04 1.79
C GLY A 114 -11.68 20.07 2.95
N GLU A 115 -10.97 18.95 3.06
CA GLU A 115 -11.12 18.03 4.18
C GLU A 115 -10.51 18.60 5.45
N LYS A 116 -10.95 18.14 6.62
CA LYS A 116 -10.42 18.55 7.92
C LYS A 116 -9.99 17.35 8.77
N THR A 117 -10.72 16.28 8.67
CA THR A 117 -10.55 15.04 9.43
C THR A 117 -10.77 13.86 8.53
N PHE A 118 -10.21 12.72 8.89
CA PHE A 118 -10.48 11.44 8.21
C PHE A 118 -11.07 10.44 9.18
N ASN A 119 -11.97 9.62 8.70
CA ASN A 119 -12.54 8.52 9.46
C ASN A 119 -11.98 7.20 8.96
N LEU A 120 -11.54 6.35 9.89
CA LEU A 120 -11.24 4.95 9.60
C LEU A 120 -12.40 4.10 10.06
N HIS A 121 -13.04 3.41 9.13
CA HIS A 121 -14.01 2.36 9.40
C HIS A 121 -13.29 1.02 9.30
N TYR A 122 -13.20 0.31 10.41
CA TYR A 122 -12.53 -0.99 10.49
C TYR A 122 -13.39 -1.96 11.30
N ALA A 123 -13.00 -3.21 11.37
CA ALA A 123 -13.70 -4.20 12.17
C ALA A 123 -12.74 -4.98 13.06
N GLU A 124 -13.22 -5.38 14.22
CA GLU A 124 -12.55 -6.38 15.02
C GLU A 124 -12.41 -7.68 14.22
N GLY A 125 -11.35 -8.43 14.50
CA GLY A 125 -11.16 -9.77 13.96
C GLY A 125 -11.83 -10.81 14.81
N SER A 126 -11.44 -12.08 14.64
CA SER A 126 -11.97 -13.17 15.43
C SER A 126 -11.02 -13.59 16.54
N HIS A 127 -11.53 -13.62 17.77
CA HIS A 127 -10.89 -14.20 18.95
C HIS A 127 -11.87 -15.03 19.78
N ALA A 128 -12.95 -15.50 19.11
CA ALA A 128 -14.01 -16.33 19.69
C ALA A 128 -14.84 -15.61 20.76
N ALA A 129 -15.16 -14.34 20.53
CA ALA A 129 -15.98 -13.51 21.42
C ALA A 129 -17.24 -13.02 20.71
N LYS A 130 -18.20 -12.51 21.47
CA LYS A 130 -19.44 -11.93 20.91
C LYS A 130 -19.19 -10.66 20.10
N SER A 131 -18.05 -10.00 20.31
CA SER A 131 -17.62 -8.80 19.58
C SER A 131 -16.93 -9.10 18.25
N ASP A 132 -16.72 -10.39 17.91
CA ASP A 132 -16.09 -10.75 16.63
C ASP A 132 -16.79 -10.06 15.46
N PHE A 133 -15.96 -9.47 14.57
CA PHE A 133 -16.38 -8.74 13.37
C PHE A 133 -17.19 -7.46 13.63
N SER A 134 -17.24 -6.98 14.90
CA SER A 134 -17.94 -5.74 15.20
C SER A 134 -17.31 -4.54 14.49
N PRO A 135 -18.14 -3.67 13.86
CA PRO A 135 -17.65 -2.48 13.19
C PRO A 135 -17.15 -1.45 14.19
N GLN A 136 -16.05 -0.81 13.86
CA GLN A 136 -15.41 0.23 14.65
C GLN A 136 -15.19 1.49 13.80
N LEU A 137 -15.14 2.64 14.47
CA LEU A 137 -14.86 3.93 13.87
C LEU A 137 -13.77 4.65 14.66
N LYS A 138 -12.72 5.06 13.98
CA LYS A 138 -11.69 5.95 14.52
C LYS A 138 -11.60 7.22 13.68
N GLN A 139 -11.93 8.36 14.26
CA GLN A 139 -11.66 9.65 13.65
C GLN A 139 -10.20 10.04 13.93
N LEU A 140 -9.52 10.55 12.91
CA LEU A 140 -8.19 11.12 13.00
C LEU A 140 -8.24 12.63 12.82
N ALA A 141 -7.38 13.35 13.53
CA ALA A 141 -7.10 14.76 13.36
C ALA A 141 -5.65 14.97 12.86
N PRO A 142 -5.30 16.16 12.35
CA PRO A 142 -3.95 16.47 11.91
C PRO A 142 -2.89 16.13 12.95
N GLY A 143 -1.87 15.36 12.56
CA GLY A 143 -0.80 14.86 13.41
C GLY A 143 -1.08 13.51 14.11
N GLU A 144 -2.32 13.06 14.14
CA GLU A 144 -2.68 11.75 14.70
C GLU A 144 -2.41 10.61 13.72
N HIS A 145 -2.20 9.42 14.28
CA HIS A 145 -2.10 8.19 13.53
C HIS A 145 -2.83 7.04 14.24
N PHE A 146 -3.18 6.03 13.49
CA PHE A 146 -3.76 4.79 13.99
C PHE A 146 -2.99 3.61 13.41
N TYR A 147 -2.36 2.84 14.30
CA TYR A 147 -1.59 1.66 13.94
C TYR A 147 -2.41 0.40 14.20
N MET A 148 -2.61 -0.37 13.16
CA MET A 148 -3.35 -1.63 13.17
C MET A 148 -2.42 -2.79 12.88
N ARG A 149 -2.59 -3.89 13.60
CA ARG A 149 -1.93 -5.17 13.34
C ARG A 149 -2.73 -6.32 13.93
N PRO A 150 -2.65 -7.52 13.39
CA PRO A 150 -3.17 -8.71 14.04
C PRO A 150 -2.26 -9.11 15.20
N GLU A 151 -2.80 -9.90 16.11
CA GLU A 151 -2.04 -10.58 17.13
C GLU A 151 -1.99 -12.10 16.84
N GLY A 152 -1.04 -12.83 17.43
CA GLY A 152 -0.98 -14.29 17.34
C GLY A 152 -0.71 -14.90 15.98
N GLY A 153 -0.24 -14.11 14.99
CA GLY A 153 0.24 -14.61 13.69
C GLY A 153 -0.83 -14.96 12.66
N ARG A 154 -2.11 -14.74 12.96
CA ARG A 154 -3.22 -14.92 11.99
C ARG A 154 -3.70 -13.57 11.50
N SER A 155 -3.92 -13.43 10.20
CA SER A 155 -4.24 -12.13 9.57
C SER A 155 -5.52 -11.46 10.06
N SER A 156 -6.49 -12.24 10.54
CA SER A 156 -7.79 -11.74 11.03
C SER A 156 -7.97 -11.88 12.54
N GLN A 157 -6.90 -12.12 13.28
CA GLN A 157 -6.96 -12.13 14.74
C GLN A 157 -6.90 -10.71 15.27
N MET A 158 -7.81 -10.32 16.17
CA MET A 158 -8.01 -9.01 16.78
C MET A 158 -8.51 -7.92 15.82
N LEU A 159 -7.99 -7.84 14.59
CA LEU A 159 -8.41 -6.87 13.57
C LEU A 159 -8.56 -7.55 12.22
N MET A 160 -9.55 -7.12 11.45
CA MET A 160 -9.71 -7.56 10.06
C MET A 160 -8.70 -6.86 9.15
N PRO A 161 -8.12 -7.60 8.16
CA PRO A 161 -7.12 -7.04 7.23
C PRO A 161 -7.75 -6.17 6.13
N PHE A 162 -8.86 -5.52 6.39
CA PHE A 162 -9.50 -4.56 5.49
C PHE A 162 -10.19 -3.46 6.29
N PHE A 163 -10.18 -2.26 5.72
CA PHE A 163 -10.75 -1.07 6.34
C PHE A 163 -11.03 0.00 5.27
N ASN A 164 -11.80 1.00 5.63
CA ASN A 164 -12.07 2.15 4.76
C ASN A 164 -11.48 3.42 5.36
N ILE A 165 -10.83 4.22 4.52
CA ILE A 165 -10.41 5.58 4.84
C ILE A 165 -11.42 6.51 4.19
N GLU A 166 -12.26 7.15 4.99
CA GLU A 166 -13.27 8.08 4.55
C GLU A 166 -12.78 9.53 4.67
N ALA A 167 -13.03 10.31 3.64
CA ALA A 167 -12.93 11.77 3.61
C ALA A 167 -14.38 12.34 3.65
N PRO A 168 -14.91 12.63 4.85
CA PRO A 168 -16.35 12.88 5.03
C PRO A 168 -16.84 14.14 4.32
N THR A 169 -16.04 15.20 4.27
CA THR A 169 -16.41 16.44 3.55
C THR A 169 -16.45 16.20 2.04
N ALA A 170 -15.48 15.44 1.51
CA ALA A 170 -15.44 15.09 0.10
C ALA A 170 -16.49 14.02 -0.27
N ARG A 171 -17.11 13.36 0.70
CA ARG A 171 -18.03 12.21 0.53
C ARG A 171 -17.41 11.12 -0.32
N GLN A 172 -16.14 10.81 -0.05
CA GLN A 172 -15.36 9.80 -0.75
C GLN A 172 -14.60 8.94 0.25
N GLY A 173 -14.17 7.77 -0.18
CA GLY A 173 -13.35 6.90 0.61
C GLY A 173 -12.56 5.92 -0.25
N VAL A 174 -11.56 5.31 0.36
CA VAL A 174 -10.76 4.26 -0.24
C VAL A 174 -10.83 3.02 0.64
N MET A 175 -11.35 1.95 0.07
CA MET A 175 -11.30 0.64 0.71
C MET A 175 -9.91 0.06 0.55
N VAL A 176 -9.34 -0.42 1.64
CA VAL A 176 -8.02 -1.05 1.70
C VAL A 176 -8.19 -2.50 2.13
N ALA A 177 -7.54 -3.41 1.41
CA ALA A 177 -7.47 -4.82 1.79
C ALA A 177 -6.02 -5.30 1.74
N ILE A 178 -5.60 -6.03 2.77
CA ILE A 178 -4.24 -6.55 2.90
C ILE A 178 -4.27 -8.06 2.66
N GLY A 179 -3.67 -8.50 1.55
CA GLY A 179 -3.69 -9.91 1.13
C GLY A 179 -2.66 -10.81 1.84
N TRP A 180 -1.88 -10.28 2.79
CA TRP A 180 -0.92 -11.09 3.55
C TRP A 180 -1.61 -11.89 4.66
N THR A 181 -1.37 -13.19 4.69
CA THR A 181 -2.04 -14.11 5.63
C THR A 181 -1.40 -14.19 7.03
N GLY A 182 -0.21 -13.62 7.19
CA GLY A 182 0.52 -13.56 8.45
C GLY A 182 0.37 -12.21 9.17
N THR A 183 1.39 -11.83 9.94
CA THR A 183 1.43 -10.57 10.69
C THR A 183 1.68 -9.39 9.75
N TRP A 184 0.63 -8.71 9.39
CA TRP A 184 0.65 -7.45 8.65
C TRP A 184 0.63 -6.26 9.62
N TYR A 185 0.90 -5.07 9.10
CA TYR A 185 0.55 -3.82 9.78
C TYR A 185 -0.05 -2.82 8.79
N ALA A 186 -0.84 -1.89 9.30
CA ALA A 186 -1.26 -0.68 8.64
C ALA A 186 -1.09 0.50 9.59
N ASP A 187 -0.31 1.49 9.21
CA ASP A 187 -0.21 2.78 9.89
C ASP A 187 -0.87 3.84 9.03
N THR A 188 -1.97 4.39 9.52
CA THR A 188 -2.72 5.45 8.85
C THR A 188 -2.50 6.73 9.61
N ARG A 189 -1.86 7.72 8.98
CA ARG A 189 -1.45 8.97 9.61
C ARG A 189 -2.04 10.18 8.89
N GLN A 190 -2.82 10.98 9.59
CA GLN A 190 -3.25 12.27 9.08
C GLN A 190 -2.10 13.27 9.17
N LEU A 191 -1.57 13.68 8.01
CA LEU A 191 -0.42 14.58 7.93
C LEU A 191 -0.80 16.03 8.20
N ASP A 192 -1.93 16.44 7.66
CA ASP A 192 -2.53 17.78 7.82
C ASP A 192 -4.04 17.71 7.55
N ALA A 193 -4.69 18.86 7.45
CA ALA A 193 -6.14 18.93 7.22
C ALA A 193 -6.60 18.21 5.93
N HIS A 194 -5.73 18.08 4.92
CA HIS A 194 -6.12 17.64 3.58
C HIS A 194 -5.47 16.33 3.16
N ARG A 195 -4.46 15.84 3.90
CA ARG A 195 -3.65 14.70 3.50
C ARG A 195 -3.60 13.63 4.58
N ILE A 196 -3.75 12.41 4.12
CA ILE A 196 -3.60 11.21 4.95
C ILE A 196 -2.64 10.24 4.27
N ASN A 197 -1.66 9.71 5.00
CA ASN A 197 -0.75 8.69 4.53
C ASN A 197 -1.20 7.33 5.05
N LEU A 198 -1.13 6.34 4.18
CA LEU A 198 -1.31 4.92 4.48
C LEU A 198 -0.01 4.20 4.21
N ALA A 199 0.52 3.52 5.22
CA ALA A 199 1.65 2.61 5.09
C ALA A 199 1.24 1.21 5.53
N THR A 200 1.41 0.20 4.67
CA THR A 200 1.15 -1.20 5.02
C THR A 200 2.31 -2.09 4.64
N GLY A 201 2.55 -3.14 5.42
CA GLY A 201 3.61 -4.10 5.13
C GLY A 201 3.57 -5.31 6.05
N ILE A 202 4.65 -6.08 6.03
CA ILE A 202 4.91 -7.18 6.97
C ILE A 202 5.73 -6.61 8.13
N GLU A 203 5.23 -6.80 9.35
CA GLU A 203 5.90 -6.26 10.54
C GLU A 203 7.29 -6.89 10.71
N ARG A 204 8.30 -6.04 10.95
CA ARG A 204 9.69 -6.44 11.21
C ARG A 204 10.35 -7.29 10.13
N LEU A 205 9.89 -7.19 8.88
CA LEU A 205 10.53 -7.91 7.77
C LEU A 205 11.94 -7.39 7.56
N LYS A 206 12.90 -8.33 7.58
CA LYS A 206 14.30 -8.14 7.18
C LYS A 206 14.76 -9.32 6.33
N THR A 207 15.47 -9.05 5.25
CA THR A 207 16.03 -10.08 4.37
C THR A 207 17.29 -9.56 3.63
N TYR A 208 18.01 -10.48 2.93
CA TYR A 208 19.26 -10.18 2.22
C TYR A 208 19.24 -10.74 0.80
#